data_fd2ec5f00109aedd7d6c1e41c1118987
#
_entry.id   fd2ec5f00109aedd7d6c1e41c1118987
#
_cell.length_a   1.000
_cell.length_b   1.000
_cell.length_c   1.000
_cell.angle_alpha   90.00
_cell.angle_beta   90.00
_cell.angle_gamma   90.00
#
_symmetry.space_group_name_H-M   'P 1'
#
loop_
_entity.id
_entity.type
_entity.pdbx_description
1 polymer ?
#
loop_
_entity_poly.entity_id
_entity_poly.type
_entity_poly.pdbx_seq_one_letter_code
_entity_poly.pdbx_strand_id
1 'polypeptide(L)'
;MATVRAKFWVTGIRHLHQPSPDQVFAEITLAPVYAGQDGKPANADWSKATPSGEIKMGVTNPAAIEKFTLGQKFYIDFTPAED
;
A
#
# COMPACT_ATOMS: atom_id res chain seq x y z
N MET A 1 -1.51 0.90 -23.21
CA MET A 1 -0.49 0.38 -22.31
C MET A 1 -1.11 -0.45 -21.23
N ALA A 2 -0.62 -1.66 -21.04
CA ALA A 2 -1.18 -2.56 -20.04
C ALA A 2 -0.76 -2.14 -18.65
N THR A 3 -1.71 -2.05 -17.76
CA THR A 3 -1.49 -1.70 -16.36
C THR A 3 -2.14 -2.76 -15.51
N VAL A 4 -1.40 -3.22 -14.51
CA VAL A 4 -1.96 -4.13 -13.52
C VAL A 4 -2.36 -3.27 -12.33
N ARG A 5 -3.64 -3.28 -11.99
CA ARG A 5 -4.15 -2.55 -10.84
C ARG A 5 -4.37 -3.50 -9.69
N ALA A 6 -3.86 -3.13 -8.54
CA ALA A 6 -4.05 -3.86 -7.31
C ALA A 6 -4.76 -2.99 -6.30
N LYS A 7 -5.52 -3.61 -5.42
CA LYS A 7 -6.19 -2.91 -4.33
C LYS A 7 -5.62 -3.44 -3.04
N PHE A 8 -4.98 -2.55 -2.29
CA PHE A 8 -4.36 -2.87 -1.00
C PHE A 8 -4.98 -2.00 0.07
N TRP A 9 -4.82 -2.39 1.32
CA TRP A 9 -5.25 -1.57 2.44
C TRP A 9 -4.13 -1.50 3.46
N VAL A 10 -4.11 -0.41 4.22
CA VAL A 10 -3.06 -0.18 5.21
C VAL A 10 -3.36 -1.04 6.43
N THR A 11 -2.47 -1.99 6.70
CA THR A 11 -2.61 -2.88 7.84
C THR A 11 -1.77 -2.46 9.03
N GLY A 12 -0.74 -1.65 8.81
CA GLY A 12 0.13 -1.24 9.89
C GLY A 12 0.87 0.04 9.58
N ILE A 13 1.03 0.86 10.60
CA ILE A 13 1.87 2.05 10.54
C ILE A 13 2.76 1.99 11.78
N ARG A 14 4.07 1.95 11.55
CA ARG A 14 5.03 1.86 12.63
C ARG A 14 5.92 3.10 12.60
N HIS A 15 5.83 3.89 13.64
CA HIS A 15 6.69 5.06 13.77
C HIS A 15 7.97 4.68 14.48
N LEU A 16 9.10 5.04 13.88
CA LEU A 16 10.40 4.71 14.41
C LEU A 16 11.04 5.95 15.01
N HIS A 17 11.68 5.75 16.16
CA HIS A 17 12.39 6.83 16.82
C HIS A 17 13.63 7.22 16.01
N GLN A 18 13.81 8.52 15.82
CA GLN A 18 14.98 9.05 15.13
C GLN A 18 15.76 9.94 16.08
N PRO A 19 17.10 9.97 15.95
CA PRO A 19 17.91 10.80 16.84
C PRO A 19 17.67 12.29 16.70
N SER A 20 17.27 12.73 15.51
CA SER A 20 17.02 14.14 15.25
C SER A 20 15.52 14.40 15.27
N PRO A 21 15.07 15.45 15.99
CA PRO A 21 13.63 15.76 16.02
C PRO A 21 13.06 16.19 14.68
N ASP A 22 13.92 16.61 13.76
CA ASP A 22 13.47 17.00 12.43
C ASP A 22 13.29 15.82 11.48
N GLN A 23 13.76 14.65 11.88
CA GLN A 23 13.66 13.45 11.06
C GLN A 23 12.47 12.63 11.51
N VAL A 24 11.70 12.21 10.54
CA VAL A 24 10.58 11.29 10.80
C VAL A 24 10.77 10.06 9.94
N PHE A 25 10.37 8.93 10.48
CA PHE A 25 10.43 7.67 9.76
C PHE A 25 9.22 6.84 10.18
N ALA A 26 8.45 6.46 9.21
CA ALA A 26 7.33 5.55 9.44
C ALA A 26 7.42 4.39 8.46
N GLU A 27 7.15 3.19 8.94
CA GLU A 27 7.06 2.02 8.08
C GLU A 27 5.58 1.74 7.84
N ILE A 28 5.17 1.80 6.58
CA ILE A 28 3.79 1.60 6.18
C ILE A 28 3.68 0.22 5.57
N THR A 29 2.77 -0.59 6.09
CA THR A 29 2.55 -1.95 5.60
C THR A 29 1.15 -2.03 5.01
N LEU A 30 1.06 -2.60 3.80
CA LEU A 30 -0.20 -2.79 3.10
C LEU A 30 -0.35 -4.25 2.71
N ALA A 31 -1.58 -4.73 2.73
CA ALA A 31 -1.92 -6.09 2.32
C ALA A 31 -3.03 -6.05 1.27
N PRO A 32 -3.13 -7.09 0.42
CA PRO A 32 -4.17 -7.12 -0.60
C PRO A 32 -5.56 -7.23 -0.01
N VAL A 33 -6.51 -6.58 -0.64
CA VAL A 33 -7.92 -6.71 -0.31
C VAL A 33 -8.46 -7.97 -0.99
N TYR A 34 -9.15 -8.83 -0.22
CA TYR A 34 -9.67 -10.07 -0.78
C TYR A 34 -10.92 -9.86 -1.62
N ALA A 35 -11.85 -9.05 -1.14
CA ALA A 35 -13.11 -8.83 -1.83
C ALA A 35 -13.52 -7.38 -1.72
N GLY A 36 -14.20 -6.89 -2.75
CA GLY A 36 -14.80 -5.56 -2.72
C GLY A 36 -16.12 -5.57 -1.98
N GLN A 37 -16.76 -4.40 -1.94
CA GLN A 37 -18.04 -4.24 -1.26
C GLN A 37 -19.14 -5.10 -1.87
N ASP A 38 -19.02 -5.41 -3.14
CA ASP A 38 -20.01 -6.24 -3.86
C ASP A 38 -19.74 -7.74 -3.70
N GLY A 39 -18.73 -8.12 -2.90
CA GLY A 39 -18.36 -9.51 -2.70
C GLY A 39 -17.53 -10.10 -3.82
N LYS A 40 -17.24 -9.35 -4.86
CA LYS A 40 -16.40 -9.82 -5.96
C LYS A 40 -14.93 -9.65 -5.64
N PRO A 41 -14.06 -10.48 -6.24
CA PRO A 41 -12.63 -10.36 -5.99
C PRO A 41 -12.12 -8.96 -6.36
N ALA A 42 -11.42 -8.33 -5.42
CA ALA A 42 -10.94 -6.97 -5.61
C ALA A 42 -9.64 -6.92 -6.43
N ASN A 43 -8.92 -8.04 -6.53
CA ASN A 43 -7.61 -8.08 -7.15
C ASN A 43 -7.54 -9.08 -8.31
N ALA A 44 -8.62 -9.17 -9.07
CA ALA A 44 -8.72 -10.13 -10.16
C ALA A 44 -7.71 -9.88 -11.28
N ASP A 45 -7.20 -8.65 -11.39
CA ASP A 45 -6.22 -8.32 -12.43
C ASP A 45 -4.96 -9.17 -12.30
N TRP A 46 -4.58 -9.53 -11.08
CA TRP A 46 -3.31 -10.22 -10.88
C TRP A 46 -3.43 -11.48 -10.04
N SER A 47 -4.61 -11.77 -9.52
CA SER A 47 -4.78 -12.97 -8.70
C SER A 47 -6.08 -13.67 -9.06
N LYS A 48 -5.97 -14.91 -9.50
CA LYS A 48 -7.14 -15.74 -9.81
C LYS A 48 -7.62 -16.52 -8.60
N ALA A 49 -6.86 -16.49 -7.53
CA ALA A 49 -7.20 -17.18 -6.28
C ALA A 49 -7.11 -16.18 -5.16
N THR A 50 -6.82 -16.62 -3.96
CA THR A 50 -6.61 -15.72 -2.84
C THR A 50 -5.36 -14.87 -3.10
N PRO A 51 -5.48 -13.55 -3.16
CA PRO A 51 -4.29 -12.74 -3.38
C PRO A 51 -3.36 -12.80 -2.19
N SER A 52 -2.07 -12.86 -2.47
CA SER A 52 -1.07 -12.87 -1.42
C SER A 52 0.03 -11.89 -1.77
N GLY A 53 0.53 -11.22 -0.78
CA GLY A 53 1.58 -10.24 -0.97
C GLY A 53 1.62 -9.24 0.15
N GLU A 54 2.60 -8.36 0.07
CA GLU A 54 2.78 -7.33 1.08
C GLU A 54 3.55 -6.19 0.44
N ILE A 55 3.16 -4.97 0.77
CA ILE A 55 3.95 -3.80 0.43
C ILE A 55 4.39 -3.18 1.73
N LYS A 56 5.69 -2.95 1.85
CA LYS A 56 6.27 -2.32 3.02
C LYS A 56 7.15 -1.19 2.56
N MET A 57 6.86 0.02 3.01
CA MET A 57 7.61 1.20 2.60
C MET A 57 8.11 1.95 3.81
N GLY A 58 9.37 2.38 3.75
CA GLY A 58 9.86 3.36 4.69
C GLY A 58 9.57 4.75 4.14
N VAL A 59 8.82 5.53 4.88
CA VAL A 59 8.41 6.86 4.46
C VAL A 59 9.03 7.88 5.39
N THR A 60 9.80 8.80 4.82
CA THR A 60 10.51 9.82 5.60
C THR A 60 10.01 11.24 5.35
N ASN A 61 9.09 11.38 4.41
CA ASN A 61 8.49 12.68 4.11
C ASN A 61 7.22 12.85 4.96
N PRO A 62 7.19 13.80 5.91
CA PRO A 62 6.02 13.96 6.76
C PRO A 62 4.72 14.17 5.99
N ALA A 63 4.79 14.89 4.87
CA ALA A 63 3.60 15.13 4.06
C ALA A 63 3.06 13.83 3.45
N ALA A 64 3.95 12.88 3.16
CA ALA A 64 3.52 11.58 2.65
C ALA A 64 2.95 10.71 3.76
N ILE A 65 3.56 10.74 4.95
CA ILE A 65 3.09 9.93 6.07
C ILE A 65 1.64 10.28 6.42
N GLU A 66 1.29 11.54 6.34
CA GLU A 66 -0.08 12.00 6.64
C GLU A 66 -1.12 11.41 5.71
N LYS A 67 -0.72 10.94 4.54
CA LYS A 67 -1.66 10.39 3.55
C LYS A 67 -2.07 8.96 3.86
N PHE A 68 -1.42 8.31 4.83
CA PHE A 68 -1.71 6.91 5.15
C PHE A 68 -2.44 6.83 6.49
N THR A 69 -3.59 6.16 6.47
CA THR A 69 -4.40 5.94 7.65
C THR A 69 -4.68 4.45 7.77
N LEU A 70 -4.63 3.93 8.98
CA LEU A 70 -4.92 2.50 9.20
C LEU A 70 -6.30 2.16 8.63
N GLY A 71 -6.36 1.08 7.87
CA GLY A 71 -7.58 0.60 7.24
C GLY A 71 -7.92 1.26 5.92
N GLN A 72 -7.20 2.32 5.53
CA GLN A 72 -7.47 3.00 4.28
C GLN A 72 -7.07 2.13 3.09
N LYS A 73 -7.90 2.12 2.07
CA LYS A 73 -7.67 1.35 0.86
C LYS A 73 -7.07 2.22 -0.22
N PHE A 74 -6.17 1.64 -0.99
CA PHE A 74 -5.50 2.31 -2.11
C PHE A 74 -5.54 1.43 -3.33
N TYR A 75 -5.67 2.07 -4.49
CA TYR A 75 -5.35 1.43 -5.75
C TYR A 75 -3.86 1.65 -6.04
N ILE A 76 -3.20 0.59 -6.45
CA ILE A 76 -1.79 0.61 -6.80
C ILE A 76 -1.69 0.13 -8.24
N ASP A 77 -1.17 0.97 -9.11
CA ASP A 77 -1.05 0.67 -10.51
C ASP A 77 0.40 0.39 -10.87
N PHE A 78 0.62 -0.76 -11.50
CA PHE A 78 1.94 -1.13 -11.98
C PHE A 78 2.01 -0.76 -13.44
N THR A 79 2.77 0.26 -13.75
CA THR A 79 2.95 0.76 -15.11
C THR A 79 4.42 0.64 -15.45
N PRO A 80 4.74 0.01 -16.60
CA PRO A 80 6.15 -0.10 -17.00
C PRO A 80 6.81 1.27 -17.12
N ALA A 81 8.00 1.39 -16.58
CA ALA A 81 8.80 2.58 -16.72
C ALA A 81 9.53 2.54 -18.05
N GLU A 82 9.88 3.71 -18.57
CA GLU A 82 10.56 3.76 -19.85
C GLU A 82 12.03 3.36 -19.79
N ASP A 83 12.64 3.49 -18.64
CA ASP A 83 14.05 3.09 -18.46
C ASP A 83 14.34 2.64 -17.04
#